data_d5e61607a5f33877b5289e2919dea770
#
_entry.id   d5e61607a5f33877b5289e2919dea770
#
_cell.length_a   1.000
_cell.length_b   1.000
_cell.length_c   1.000
_cell.angle_alpha   90.00
_cell.angle_beta   90.00
_cell.angle_gamma   90.00
#
_symmetry.space_group_name_H-M   'P 1'
#
loop_
_entity.id
_entity.type
_entity.pdbx_description
1 polymer ?
#
loop_
_entity_poly.entity_id
_entity_poly.type
_entity_poly.pdbx_seq_one_letter_code
_entity_poly.pdbx_strand_id
1 'polypeptide(L)'
;MLRVLLVDDQALFRDIAKNMFSSVEEFEVIAEAEDGADAVDAYADMKPDLVLMDVQMPRVNGLEATKQILDSNPDARVVITSMRSEPEYRRLALDTGALGFIAKRDLSISALKDVLGGAIPVAA
;
A
#
# COMPACT_ATOMS: atom_id res chain seq x y z
N MET A 1 9.40 -12.81 5.73
CA MET A 1 7.99 -12.47 5.43
C MET A 1 7.81 -10.96 5.47
N LEU A 2 7.17 -10.39 4.47
CA LEU A 2 6.92 -8.95 4.40
C LEU A 2 5.70 -8.59 5.25
N ARG A 3 5.87 -7.63 6.14
CA ARG A 3 4.81 -7.15 7.03
C ARG A 3 4.05 -6.04 6.29
N VAL A 4 2.74 -6.17 6.19
CA VAL A 4 1.89 -5.31 5.34
C VAL A 4 0.94 -4.48 6.19
N LEU A 5 0.88 -3.19 5.91
CA LEU A 5 -0.16 -2.28 6.40
C LEU A 5 -1.15 -2.06 5.26
N LEU A 6 -2.43 -2.38 5.50
CA LEU A 6 -3.52 -2.14 4.54
C LEU A 6 -4.23 -0.84 4.88
N VAL A 7 -4.32 0.07 3.92
CA VAL A 7 -4.98 1.36 4.10
C VAL A 7 -6.07 1.52 3.07
N ASP A 8 -7.32 1.51 3.51
CA ASP A 8 -8.50 1.67 2.65
C ASP A 8 -9.69 1.95 3.57
N ASP A 9 -10.56 2.88 3.20
CA ASP A 9 -11.75 3.17 4.00
C ASP A 9 -12.86 2.14 3.79
N GLN A 10 -12.74 1.28 2.79
CA GLN A 10 -13.73 0.24 2.49
C GLN A 10 -13.33 -1.09 3.15
N ALA A 11 -14.08 -1.47 4.18
CA ALA A 11 -13.81 -2.73 4.90
C ALA A 11 -13.87 -3.94 3.97
N LEU A 12 -14.78 -3.95 3.00
CA LEU A 12 -14.88 -5.06 2.05
C LEU A 12 -13.60 -5.25 1.24
N PHE A 13 -13.02 -4.14 0.78
CA PHE A 13 -11.77 -4.24 0.03
C PHE A 13 -10.61 -4.72 0.92
N ARG A 14 -10.56 -4.24 2.18
CA ARG A 14 -9.54 -4.75 3.11
C ARG A 14 -9.67 -6.24 3.33
N ASP A 15 -10.89 -6.76 3.44
CA ASP A 15 -11.12 -8.20 3.59
C ASP A 15 -10.66 -8.97 2.37
N ILE A 16 -10.94 -8.47 1.17
CA ILE A 16 -10.49 -9.08 -0.08
C ILE A 16 -8.96 -9.12 -0.13
N ALA A 17 -8.32 -8.01 0.21
CA ALA A 17 -6.86 -7.92 0.22
C ALA A 17 -6.25 -8.85 1.27
N LYS A 18 -6.84 -8.93 2.47
CA LYS A 18 -6.37 -9.86 3.50
C LYS A 18 -6.43 -11.31 3.03
N ASN A 19 -7.52 -11.69 2.36
CA ASN A 19 -7.63 -13.03 1.82
C ASN A 19 -6.56 -13.31 0.76
N MET A 20 -6.29 -12.33 -0.09
CA MET A 20 -5.23 -12.45 -1.09
C MET A 20 -3.87 -12.68 -0.43
N PHE A 21 -3.52 -11.88 0.56
CA PHE A 21 -2.24 -12.02 1.24
C PHE A 21 -2.13 -13.32 2.03
N SER A 22 -3.24 -13.79 2.62
CA SER A 22 -3.23 -15.02 3.40
C SER A 22 -2.99 -16.28 2.56
N SER A 23 -3.14 -16.18 1.23
CA SER A 23 -2.92 -17.32 0.33
C SER A 23 -1.44 -17.63 0.09
N VAL A 24 -0.54 -16.76 0.51
CA VAL A 24 0.91 -16.94 0.33
C VAL A 24 1.65 -16.65 1.63
N GLU A 25 2.81 -17.29 1.80
CA GLU A 25 3.59 -17.14 3.03
C GLU A 25 4.50 -15.92 3.04
N GLU A 26 4.75 -15.31 1.88
CA GLU A 26 5.69 -14.19 1.76
C GLU A 26 5.18 -12.92 2.42
N PHE A 27 3.88 -12.80 2.68
CA PHE A 27 3.27 -11.59 3.23
C PHE A 27 2.46 -11.87 4.48
N GLU A 28 2.45 -10.91 5.40
CA GLU A 28 1.62 -10.94 6.59
C GLU A 28 1.00 -9.57 6.81
N VAL A 29 -0.33 -9.48 6.85
CA VAL A 29 -1.01 -8.24 7.18
C VAL A 29 -0.95 -8.03 8.69
N ILE A 30 -0.27 -6.98 9.13
CA ILE A 30 -0.05 -6.71 10.55
C ILE A 30 -0.95 -5.62 11.11
N ALA A 31 -1.52 -4.78 10.24
CA ALA A 31 -2.37 -3.67 10.67
C ALA A 31 -3.22 -3.18 9.52
N GLU A 32 -4.30 -2.47 9.86
CA GLU A 32 -5.21 -1.84 8.92
C GLU A 32 -5.44 -0.40 9.35
N ALA A 33 -5.67 0.48 8.38
CA ALA A 33 -6.06 1.87 8.63
C ALA A 33 -7.18 2.26 7.68
N GLU A 34 -8.06 3.15 8.12
CA GLU A 34 -9.24 3.57 7.37
C GLU A 34 -9.08 4.93 6.70
N ASP A 35 -8.05 5.68 7.04
CA ASP A 35 -7.77 6.97 6.43
C ASP A 35 -6.28 7.28 6.48
N GLY A 36 -5.91 8.39 5.82
CA GLY A 36 -4.50 8.75 5.69
C GLY A 36 -3.85 9.15 7.01
N ALA A 37 -4.58 9.80 7.92
CA ALA A 37 -4.01 10.19 9.20
C ALA A 37 -3.68 8.97 10.04
N ASP A 38 -4.59 8.01 10.10
CA ASP A 38 -4.35 6.74 10.80
C ASP A 38 -3.22 5.95 10.14
N ALA A 39 -3.10 6.02 8.82
CA ALA A 39 -2.03 5.35 8.09
C ALA A 39 -0.65 5.88 8.48
N VAL A 40 -0.52 7.20 8.59
CA VAL A 40 0.74 7.83 8.99
C VAL A 40 1.12 7.38 10.41
N ASP A 41 0.15 7.40 11.33
CA ASP A 41 0.37 6.97 12.71
C ASP A 41 0.73 5.48 12.79
N ALA A 42 0.00 4.64 12.05
CA ALA A 42 0.26 3.20 12.02
C ALA A 42 1.65 2.90 11.46
N TYR A 43 2.07 3.61 10.44
CA TYR A 43 3.42 3.43 9.89
C TYR A 43 4.48 3.75 10.94
N ALA A 44 4.31 4.86 11.65
CA ALA A 44 5.27 5.26 12.68
C ALA A 44 5.38 4.22 13.79
N ASP A 45 4.25 3.63 14.18
CA ASP A 45 4.20 2.64 15.28
C ASP A 45 4.69 1.26 14.84
N MET A 46 4.29 0.80 13.67
CA MET A 46 4.47 -0.59 13.25
C MET A 46 5.66 -0.78 12.30
N LYS A 47 6.06 0.25 11.60
CA LYS A 47 7.12 0.24 10.58
C LYS A 47 7.00 -0.97 9.66
N PRO A 48 5.90 -1.07 8.89
CA PRO A 48 5.70 -2.22 8.01
C PRO A 48 6.71 -2.23 6.87
N ASP A 49 6.85 -3.39 6.24
CA ASP A 49 7.72 -3.54 5.08
C ASP A 49 7.06 -3.06 3.79
N LEU A 50 5.73 -3.06 3.78
CA LEU A 50 4.92 -2.65 2.62
C LEU A 50 3.66 -1.97 3.10
N VAL A 51 3.31 -0.86 2.46
CA VAL A 51 2.01 -0.21 2.65
C VAL A 51 1.22 -0.33 1.35
N LEU A 52 0.03 -0.90 1.43
CA LEU A 52 -0.91 -0.87 0.31
C LEU A 52 -1.90 0.25 0.59
N MET A 53 -1.82 1.34 -0.19
CA MET A 53 -2.46 2.62 0.11
C MET A 53 -3.53 2.97 -0.90
N ASP A 54 -4.78 3.07 -0.45
CA ASP A 54 -5.86 3.63 -1.28
C ASP A 54 -5.70 5.15 -1.42
N VAL A 55 -6.11 5.70 -2.55
CA VAL A 55 -6.02 7.14 -2.81
C VAL A 55 -7.18 7.90 -2.14
N GLN A 56 -8.42 7.46 -2.37
CA GLN A 56 -9.60 8.22 -1.98
C GLN A 56 -10.09 7.79 -0.60
N MET A 57 -9.77 8.59 0.40
CA MET A 57 -10.14 8.35 1.79
C MET A 57 -10.52 9.67 2.45
N PRO A 58 -11.36 9.63 3.51
CA PRO A 58 -11.66 10.85 4.27
C PRO A 58 -10.43 11.37 5.02
N ARG A 59 -10.51 12.61 5.45
CA ARG A 59 -9.46 13.37 6.15
C ARG A 59 -8.23 13.54 5.27
N VAL A 60 -7.18 12.76 5.48
CA VAL A 60 -5.95 12.81 4.67
C VAL A 60 -6.05 11.74 3.60
N ASN A 61 -5.98 12.11 2.31
CA ASN A 61 -6.03 11.13 1.23
C ASN A 61 -4.72 10.35 1.13
N GLY A 62 -4.74 9.27 0.34
CA GLY A 62 -3.60 8.37 0.24
C GLY A 62 -2.35 8.99 -0.37
N LEU A 63 -2.49 9.95 -1.27
CA LEU A 63 -1.34 10.62 -1.86
C LEU A 63 -0.61 11.48 -0.82
N GLU A 64 -1.37 12.23 -0.03
CA GLU A 64 -0.82 13.05 1.04
C GLU A 64 -0.20 12.18 2.13
N ALA A 65 -0.89 11.12 2.53
CA ALA A 65 -0.35 10.18 3.52
C ALA A 65 0.97 9.57 3.04
N THR A 66 1.04 9.20 1.76
CA THR A 66 2.27 8.65 1.17
C THR A 66 3.42 9.65 1.25
N LYS A 67 3.15 10.92 0.93
CA LYS A 67 4.17 11.96 1.04
C LYS A 67 4.66 12.11 2.47
N GLN A 68 3.76 12.13 3.44
CA GLN A 68 4.12 12.26 4.85
C GLN A 68 4.96 11.07 5.32
N ILE A 69 4.57 9.86 4.93
CA ILE A 69 5.30 8.65 5.29
C ILE A 69 6.72 8.70 4.70
N LEU A 70 6.84 9.05 3.42
CA LEU A 70 8.13 9.08 2.74
C LEU A 70 9.04 10.22 3.22
N ASP A 71 8.46 11.35 3.64
CA ASP A 71 9.24 12.45 4.22
C ASP A 71 9.95 12.01 5.49
N SER A 72 9.27 11.22 6.32
CA SER A 72 9.86 10.71 7.57
C SER A 72 10.65 9.42 7.37
N ASN A 73 10.34 8.66 6.35
CA ASN A 73 10.94 7.35 6.09
C ASN A 73 11.20 7.19 4.58
N PRO A 74 12.30 7.75 4.06
CA PRO A 74 12.55 7.73 2.60
C PRO A 74 12.63 6.32 1.98
N ASP A 75 12.90 5.31 2.81
CA ASP A 75 12.98 3.92 2.34
C ASP A 75 11.65 3.17 2.41
N ALA A 76 10.58 3.84 2.83
CA ALA A 76 9.27 3.21 2.93
C ALA A 76 8.81 2.70 1.55
N ARG A 77 8.24 1.50 1.54
CA ARG A 77 7.68 0.91 0.31
C ARG A 77 6.18 1.09 0.33
N VAL A 78 5.69 1.98 -0.53
CA VAL A 78 4.26 2.26 -0.65
C VAL A 78 3.82 1.92 -2.06
N VAL A 79 2.80 1.07 -2.17
CA VAL A 79 2.12 0.78 -3.44
C VAL A 79 0.74 1.37 -3.34
N ILE A 80 0.41 2.25 -4.28
CA ILE A 80 -0.87 2.96 -4.29
C ILE A 80 -1.89 2.17 -5.10
N THR A 81 -3.10 2.06 -4.58
CA THR A 81 -4.23 1.44 -5.27
C THR A 81 -5.35 2.45 -5.44
N SER A 82 -6.14 2.29 -6.51
CA SER A 82 -7.28 3.15 -6.76
C SER A 82 -8.30 2.45 -7.63
N MET A 83 -9.57 2.79 -7.47
CA MET A 83 -10.61 2.40 -8.43
C MET A 83 -10.38 3.05 -9.79
N ARG A 84 -9.66 4.17 -9.84
CA ARG A 84 -9.36 4.92 -11.05
C ARG A 84 -8.02 4.47 -11.61
N SER A 85 -7.96 4.26 -12.93
CA SER A 85 -6.76 3.76 -13.59
C SER A 85 -6.26 4.64 -14.73
N GLU A 86 -6.83 5.84 -14.88
CA GLU A 86 -6.40 6.77 -15.92
C GLU A 86 -4.93 7.16 -15.71
N PRO A 87 -4.19 7.42 -16.79
CA PRO A 87 -2.76 7.73 -16.69
C PRO A 87 -2.42 8.89 -15.74
N GLU A 88 -3.31 9.87 -15.60
CA GLU A 88 -3.09 10.99 -14.68
C GLU A 88 -2.99 10.53 -13.24
N TYR A 89 -3.82 9.57 -12.83
CA TYR A 89 -3.82 9.05 -11.46
C TYR A 89 -2.56 8.26 -11.19
N ARG A 90 -2.11 7.46 -12.15
CA ARG A 90 -0.85 6.74 -12.05
C ARG A 90 0.32 7.71 -11.89
N ARG A 91 0.33 8.78 -12.68
CA ARG A 91 1.39 9.79 -12.60
C ARG A 91 1.42 10.47 -11.24
N LEU A 92 0.25 10.89 -10.74
CA LEU A 92 0.16 11.53 -9.42
C LEU A 92 0.67 10.59 -8.33
N ALA A 93 0.33 9.32 -8.40
CA ALA A 93 0.79 8.33 -7.43
C ALA A 93 2.31 8.19 -7.46
N LEU A 94 2.89 8.04 -8.64
CA LEU A 94 4.34 7.86 -8.77
C LEU A 94 5.10 9.13 -8.41
N ASP A 95 4.53 10.31 -8.63
CA ASP A 95 5.15 11.59 -8.27
C ASP A 95 5.29 11.75 -6.75
N THR A 96 4.53 11.01 -5.95
CA THR A 96 4.70 11.03 -4.49
C THR A 96 5.97 10.33 -4.03
N GLY A 97 6.60 9.55 -4.88
CA GLY A 97 7.71 8.67 -4.52
C GLY A 97 7.28 7.24 -4.24
N ALA A 98 5.99 6.90 -4.41
CA ALA A 98 5.53 5.53 -4.26
C ALA A 98 6.26 4.59 -5.21
N LEU A 99 6.43 3.33 -4.80
CA LEU A 99 7.07 2.32 -5.64
C LEU A 99 6.27 2.00 -6.89
N GLY A 100 4.95 2.05 -6.78
CA GLY A 100 4.12 1.74 -7.91
C GLY A 100 2.65 2.03 -7.66
N PHE A 101 1.87 1.76 -8.70
CA PHE A 101 0.42 1.96 -8.71
C PHE A 101 -0.21 0.71 -9.30
N ILE A 102 -1.25 0.19 -8.64
CA ILE A 102 -2.03 -0.94 -9.13
C ILE A 102 -3.50 -0.56 -9.04
N ALA A 103 -4.22 -0.58 -10.16
CA ALA A 103 -5.67 -0.40 -10.12
C ALA A 103 -6.28 -1.52 -9.28
N LYS A 104 -7.31 -1.21 -8.47
CA LYS A 104 -7.90 -2.20 -7.56
C LYS A 104 -8.35 -3.47 -8.29
N ARG A 105 -8.89 -3.33 -9.49
CA ARG A 105 -9.33 -4.49 -10.29
C ARG A 105 -8.18 -5.40 -10.73
N ASP A 106 -6.95 -4.89 -10.74
CA ASP A 106 -5.76 -5.62 -11.20
C ASP A 106 -4.92 -6.12 -10.03
N LEU A 107 -5.36 -5.90 -8.80
CA LEU A 107 -4.60 -6.29 -7.62
C LEU A 107 -4.48 -7.81 -7.52
N SER A 108 -3.24 -8.28 -7.44
CA SER A 108 -2.91 -9.69 -7.25
C SER A 108 -1.54 -9.79 -6.61
N ILE A 109 -1.20 -10.95 -6.10
CA ILE A 109 0.14 -11.21 -5.57
C ILE A 109 1.17 -11.05 -6.69
N SER A 110 0.88 -11.53 -7.89
CA SER A 110 1.78 -11.39 -9.05
C SER A 110 2.02 -9.92 -9.38
N ALA A 111 0.97 -9.09 -9.42
CA ALA A 111 1.10 -7.68 -9.70
C ALA A 111 1.95 -6.97 -8.65
N LEU A 112 1.76 -7.31 -7.37
CA LEU A 112 2.57 -6.76 -6.28
C LEU A 112 4.04 -7.16 -6.41
N LYS A 113 4.31 -8.42 -6.72
CA LYS A 113 5.70 -8.89 -6.91
C LYS A 113 6.37 -8.15 -8.07
N ASP A 114 5.65 -7.91 -9.15
CA ASP A 114 6.18 -7.16 -10.29
C ASP A 114 6.56 -5.73 -9.89
N VAL A 115 5.69 -5.06 -9.13
CA VAL A 115 5.96 -3.69 -8.67
C VAL A 115 7.13 -3.66 -7.69
N LEU A 116 7.17 -4.61 -6.76
CA LEU A 116 8.23 -4.67 -5.76
C LEU A 116 9.58 -5.07 -6.37
N GLY A 117 9.57 -5.81 -7.47
CA GLY A 117 10.79 -6.24 -8.15
C GLY A 117 11.73 -6.98 -7.20
N GLY A 118 12.98 -6.53 -7.11
CA GLY A 118 13.96 -7.11 -6.21
C GLY A 118 13.83 -6.71 -4.75
N ALA A 119 12.79 -5.93 -4.40
CA ALA A 119 12.59 -5.47 -3.02
C ALA A 119 12.02 -6.57 -2.11
N ILE A 120 11.53 -7.67 -2.67
CA ILE A 120 11.04 -8.81 -1.88
C ILE A 120 12.25 -9.63 -1.44
N PRO A 121 12.44 -9.87 -0.13
CA PRO A 121 13.51 -10.75 0.32
C PRO A 121 13.31 -12.14 -0.25
N VAL A 122 14.38 -12.73 -0.78
CA VAL A 122 14.33 -14.11 -1.23
C VAL A 122 14.08 -14.97 0.00
N ALA A 123 13.10 -15.85 -0.06
CA ALA A 123 12.82 -16.77 1.02
C ALA A 123 14.06 -17.65 1.20
N ALA A 124 14.66 -17.55 2.37
CA ALA A 124 15.84 -18.31 2.68
C ALA A 124 15.45 -19.75 2.97
#